data_593df1eb27d431b8c32933b2ca2bf9a0
#
_entry.id   593df1eb27d431b8c32933b2ca2bf9a0
#
_cell.length_a   1.000
_cell.length_b   1.000
_cell.length_c   1.000
_cell.angle_alpha   90.00
_cell.angle_beta   90.00
_cell.angle_gamma   90.00
#
_symmetry.space_group_name_H-M   'P 1'
#
loop_
_entity.id
_entity.type
_entity.pdbx_description
1 polymer ?
#
loop_
_entity_poly.entity_id
_entity_poly.type
_entity_poly.pdbx_seq_one_letter_code
_entity_poly.pdbx_strand_id
1 'polypeptide(L)'
;MKKLSLHATRRACMALLASAALAAPLGASAQALQEVTYLLPAPGTLPAFGPWMLAQAKGYYKAEGLDVKFVTARGGVDVAKQIGAGNAVIGGAIGDTPIIARGQGIPVKAVAVMGAGSLMQLVSHKDERIESPRELKGRTVTVISYTDTTYYALLGMLSKVGLTKNDVTIQAAGPAGVWQQFAGKKAAAMAAVPDWTVSSMEAGAQVDILPADIYFKSMAQAILASDETIQKNPQLIQKLVRATVRGMKDIMANPKAATEAYVQHVPVHKGKEASILKAFEMYNKYVYANQKVPGAIDEQRMAELQKFYVGNGVVPKEVPVRELFTNQFVTGK
;
A
#
# COMPACT_ATOMS: atom_id res chain seq x y z
N MET A 1 71.96 47.68 -38.10
CA MET A 1 71.55 46.54 -38.93
C MET A 1 71.37 45.33 -38.03
N LYS A 2 70.16 45.04 -37.55
CA LYS A 2 69.83 43.75 -36.89
C LYS A 2 68.38 43.39 -37.25
N LYS A 3 68.23 42.33 -38.04
CA LYS A 3 66.95 41.74 -38.37
C LYS A 3 66.46 41.02 -37.12
N LEU A 4 65.38 41.50 -36.49
CA LEU A 4 64.66 40.75 -35.46
C LEU A 4 63.67 39.86 -36.11
N SER A 5 63.66 38.59 -35.71
CA SER A 5 62.91 37.48 -36.29
C SER A 5 61.43 37.56 -35.95
N LEU A 6 60.58 37.53 -36.97
CA LEU A 6 59.12 37.48 -36.92
C LEU A 6 58.55 36.12 -36.49
N HIS A 7 59.36 35.22 -35.92
CA HIS A 7 58.95 33.85 -35.62
C HIS A 7 58.53 33.58 -34.17
N ALA A 8 58.78 34.54 -33.25
CA ALA A 8 58.45 34.36 -31.86
C ALA A 8 56.94 34.66 -31.50
N THR A 9 56.27 35.50 -32.30
CA THR A 9 54.92 35.96 -32.05
C THR A 9 53.82 35.01 -32.55
N ARG A 10 54.15 34.10 -33.48
CA ARG A 10 53.15 33.10 -33.98
C ARG A 10 52.95 31.90 -33.06
N ARG A 11 53.91 31.57 -32.22
CA ARG A 11 53.83 30.43 -31.29
C ARG A 11 53.06 30.77 -29.98
N ALA A 12 53.04 32.04 -29.59
CA ALA A 12 52.32 32.49 -28.40
C ALA A 12 50.82 32.61 -28.62
N CYS A 13 50.37 32.92 -29.83
CA CYS A 13 48.91 33.02 -30.14
C CYS A 13 48.20 31.66 -30.35
N MET A 14 48.94 30.60 -30.70
CA MET A 14 48.35 29.26 -30.83
C MET A 14 48.24 28.50 -29.51
N ALA A 15 48.99 28.87 -28.47
CA ALA A 15 48.89 28.26 -27.15
C ALA A 15 47.71 28.79 -26.32
N LEU A 16 47.17 29.98 -26.62
CA LEU A 16 46.01 30.59 -25.92
C LEU A 16 44.66 30.17 -26.49
N LEU A 17 44.61 29.62 -27.70
CA LEU A 17 43.36 29.11 -28.31
C LEU A 17 43.03 27.64 -27.98
N ALA A 18 44.01 26.89 -27.46
CA ALA A 18 43.83 25.49 -27.08
C ALA A 18 43.27 25.30 -25.66
N SER A 19 43.29 26.34 -24.79
CA SER A 19 42.81 26.26 -23.42
C SER A 19 41.34 26.70 -23.22
N ALA A 20 40.71 27.25 -24.25
CA ALA A 20 39.32 27.71 -24.16
C ALA A 20 38.25 26.67 -24.56
N ALA A 21 38.69 25.48 -25.02
CA ALA A 21 37.78 24.44 -25.54
C ALA A 21 37.36 23.36 -24.51
N LEU A 22 37.78 23.45 -23.22
CA LEU A 22 37.44 22.44 -22.20
C LEU A 22 36.49 22.91 -21.10
N ALA A 23 35.88 24.09 -21.24
CA ALA A 23 34.80 24.52 -20.35
C ALA A 23 33.46 24.45 -21.10
N ALA A 24 33.16 23.30 -21.73
CA ALA A 24 31.75 22.99 -21.99
C ALA A 24 31.06 22.80 -20.62
N PRO A 25 30.05 23.60 -20.25
CA PRO A 25 29.26 23.26 -19.09
C PRO A 25 28.70 21.89 -19.42
N LEU A 26 29.03 20.89 -18.59
CA LEU A 26 28.23 19.67 -18.44
C LEU A 26 26.88 20.15 -17.99
N GLY A 27 26.04 20.60 -18.92
CA GLY A 27 24.66 20.83 -18.72
C GLY A 27 24.11 19.50 -18.26
N ALA A 28 23.89 19.37 -16.94
CA ALA A 28 23.12 18.29 -16.38
C ALA A 28 21.77 18.38 -17.10
N SER A 29 21.62 17.65 -18.20
CA SER A 29 20.34 17.44 -18.85
C SER A 29 19.47 16.86 -17.74
N ALA A 30 18.56 17.67 -17.20
CA ALA A 30 17.56 17.18 -16.28
C ALA A 30 16.80 16.08 -17.04
N GLN A 31 17.16 14.84 -16.76
CA GLN A 31 16.54 13.69 -17.42
C GLN A 31 15.04 13.80 -17.16
N ALA A 32 14.24 13.86 -18.22
CA ALA A 32 12.81 13.94 -18.11
C ALA A 32 12.30 12.78 -17.26
N LEU A 33 11.43 13.09 -16.28
CA LEU A 33 10.86 12.06 -15.41
C LEU A 33 10.01 11.11 -16.24
N GLN A 34 10.14 9.81 -15.97
CA GLN A 34 9.27 8.80 -16.57
C GLN A 34 7.89 8.89 -15.94
N GLU A 35 6.87 9.19 -16.74
CA GLU A 35 5.47 9.16 -16.28
C GLU A 35 5.01 7.74 -16.00
N VAL A 36 4.33 7.54 -14.86
CA VAL A 36 3.80 6.25 -14.43
C VAL A 36 2.38 6.43 -13.88
N THR A 37 1.42 5.76 -14.49
CA THR A 37 0.07 5.62 -13.92
C THR A 37 0.09 4.50 -12.89
N TYR A 38 -0.26 4.84 -11.65
CA TYR A 38 -0.37 3.92 -10.51
C TYR A 38 -1.83 3.82 -10.07
N LEU A 39 -2.42 2.62 -10.14
CA LEU A 39 -3.80 2.41 -9.73
C LEU A 39 -3.90 2.19 -8.22
N LEU A 40 -4.82 2.88 -7.56
CA LEU A 40 -5.19 2.65 -6.17
C LEU A 40 -6.62 2.10 -6.07
N PRO A 41 -6.91 1.17 -5.15
CA PRO A 41 -8.23 0.53 -5.03
C PRO A 41 -9.32 1.46 -4.45
N ALA A 42 -8.92 2.62 -3.93
CA ALA A 42 -9.76 3.65 -3.33
C ALA A 42 -9.05 5.01 -3.46
N PRO A 43 -9.71 6.14 -3.12
CA PRO A 43 -9.09 7.47 -3.23
C PRO A 43 -7.76 7.55 -2.48
N GLY A 44 -6.70 7.97 -3.17
CA GLY A 44 -5.35 8.10 -2.61
C GLY A 44 -5.24 9.08 -1.44
N THR A 45 -6.26 9.93 -1.26
CA THR A 45 -6.37 10.86 -0.13
C THR A 45 -6.66 10.17 1.20
N LEU A 46 -7.00 8.88 1.22
CA LEU A 46 -7.24 8.15 2.48
C LEU A 46 -5.92 7.88 3.21
N PRO A 47 -5.87 7.99 4.55
CA PRO A 47 -4.68 7.69 5.36
C PRO A 47 -4.09 6.29 5.11
N ALA A 48 -4.93 5.35 4.68
CA ALA A 48 -4.53 4.02 4.23
C ALA A 48 -3.43 4.05 3.15
N PHE A 49 -3.36 5.11 2.34
CA PHE A 49 -2.34 5.29 1.30
C PHE A 49 -1.22 6.24 1.72
N GLY A 50 -1.06 6.46 3.03
CA GLY A 50 0.02 7.28 3.60
C GLY A 50 1.41 7.00 3.02
N PRO A 51 1.87 5.74 2.90
CA PRO A 51 3.17 5.42 2.31
C PRO A 51 3.37 5.99 0.89
N TRP A 52 2.36 5.88 0.03
CA TRP A 52 2.38 6.39 -1.35
C TRP A 52 2.37 7.92 -1.41
N MET A 53 1.47 8.53 -0.64
CA MET A 53 1.34 10.00 -0.60
C MET A 53 2.58 10.65 0.00
N LEU A 54 3.19 10.05 1.02
CA LEU A 54 4.45 10.55 1.58
C LEU A 54 5.63 10.37 0.62
N ALA A 55 5.69 9.24 -0.10
CA ALA A 55 6.70 9.06 -1.13
C ALA A 55 6.59 10.13 -2.23
N GLN A 56 5.36 10.54 -2.59
CA GLN A 56 5.13 11.64 -3.53
C GLN A 56 5.47 13.00 -2.90
N ALA A 57 4.96 13.30 -1.70
CA ALA A 57 5.17 14.56 -1.00
C ALA A 57 6.65 14.88 -0.76
N LYS A 58 7.42 13.86 -0.38
CA LYS A 58 8.86 13.97 -0.10
C LYS A 58 9.75 13.79 -1.33
N GLY A 59 9.16 13.68 -2.52
CA GLY A 59 9.89 13.58 -3.79
C GLY A 59 10.64 12.26 -3.98
N TYR A 60 10.30 11.18 -3.27
CA TYR A 60 11.02 9.91 -3.38
C TYR A 60 10.85 9.28 -4.76
N TYR A 61 9.67 9.37 -5.38
CA TYR A 61 9.48 8.95 -6.77
C TYR A 61 10.30 9.79 -7.74
N LYS A 62 10.34 11.13 -7.55
CA LYS A 62 11.16 12.03 -8.40
C LYS A 62 12.65 11.70 -8.29
N ALA A 63 13.14 11.38 -7.09
CA ALA A 63 14.53 10.97 -6.88
C ALA A 63 14.87 9.64 -7.60
N GLU A 64 13.87 8.80 -7.89
CA GLU A 64 13.99 7.60 -8.71
C GLU A 64 13.80 7.88 -10.22
N GLY A 65 13.62 9.15 -10.61
CA GLY A 65 13.36 9.56 -11.99
C GLY A 65 11.93 9.31 -12.45
N LEU A 66 10.96 9.23 -11.53
CA LEU A 66 9.55 8.91 -11.82
C LEU A 66 8.62 10.08 -11.52
N ASP A 67 7.66 10.33 -12.42
CA ASP A 67 6.47 11.15 -12.18
C ASP A 67 5.26 10.21 -12.05
N VAL A 68 4.83 9.95 -10.80
CA VAL A 68 3.76 8.99 -10.50
C VAL A 68 2.42 9.70 -10.41
N LYS A 69 1.47 9.27 -11.24
CA LYS A 69 0.08 9.74 -11.25
C LYS A 69 -0.82 8.67 -10.65
N PHE A 70 -1.44 8.97 -9.50
CA PHE A 70 -2.37 8.05 -8.85
C PHE A 70 -3.77 8.18 -9.44
N VAL A 71 -4.35 7.04 -9.82
CA VAL A 71 -5.70 6.94 -10.38
C VAL A 71 -6.50 5.94 -9.54
N THR A 72 -7.72 6.31 -9.17
CA THR A 72 -8.61 5.46 -8.37
C THR A 72 -9.34 4.44 -9.24
N ALA A 73 -9.22 3.16 -8.89
CA ALA A 73 -9.97 2.05 -9.44
C ALA A 73 -11.12 1.62 -8.47
N ARG A 74 -11.90 0.62 -8.86
CA ARG A 74 -13.06 0.14 -8.11
C ARG A 74 -12.72 -1.07 -7.24
N GLY A 75 -11.74 -0.91 -6.31
CA GLY A 75 -11.28 -1.99 -5.41
C GLY A 75 -10.09 -2.78 -5.95
N GLY A 76 -9.50 -3.63 -5.07
CA GLY A 76 -8.25 -4.34 -5.36
C GLY A 76 -8.34 -5.34 -6.51
N VAL A 77 -9.46 -6.03 -6.66
CA VAL A 77 -9.69 -6.97 -7.78
C VAL A 77 -9.77 -6.23 -9.12
N ASP A 78 -10.38 -5.03 -9.15
CA ASP A 78 -10.39 -4.20 -10.35
C ASP A 78 -8.97 -3.71 -10.71
N VAL A 79 -8.18 -3.27 -9.71
CA VAL A 79 -6.75 -2.97 -9.91
C VAL A 79 -6.03 -4.14 -10.54
N ALA A 80 -6.19 -5.37 -10.00
CA ALA A 80 -5.55 -6.57 -10.53
C ALA A 80 -5.98 -6.86 -11.98
N LYS A 81 -7.27 -6.70 -12.31
CA LYS A 81 -7.79 -6.84 -13.69
C LYS A 81 -7.15 -5.85 -14.64
N GLN A 82 -7.10 -4.57 -14.28
CA GLN A 82 -6.51 -3.52 -15.11
C GLN A 82 -5.02 -3.75 -15.36
N ILE A 83 -4.27 -4.15 -14.33
CA ILE A 83 -2.85 -4.48 -14.45
C ILE A 83 -2.66 -5.73 -15.32
N GLY A 84 -3.44 -6.79 -15.08
CA GLY A 84 -3.37 -8.03 -15.84
C GLY A 84 -3.75 -7.85 -17.32
N ALA A 85 -4.61 -6.87 -17.64
CA ALA A 85 -4.98 -6.49 -19.00
C ALA A 85 -3.98 -5.52 -19.67
N GLY A 86 -2.93 -5.05 -18.95
CA GLY A 86 -1.96 -4.10 -19.46
C GLY A 86 -2.43 -2.64 -19.51
N ASN A 87 -3.60 -2.31 -18.93
CA ASN A 87 -4.13 -0.94 -18.87
C ASN A 87 -3.36 -0.05 -17.88
N ALA A 88 -2.61 -0.64 -16.95
CA ALA A 88 -1.66 0.02 -16.09
C ALA A 88 -0.50 -0.93 -15.76
N VAL A 89 0.67 -0.35 -15.52
CA VAL A 89 1.88 -1.15 -15.24
C VAL A 89 1.94 -1.65 -13.80
N ILE A 90 1.28 -0.95 -12.87
CA ILE A 90 1.39 -1.19 -11.44
C ILE A 90 0.16 -0.67 -10.69
N GLY A 91 -0.10 -1.19 -9.50
CA GLY A 91 -1.16 -0.67 -8.64
C GLY A 91 -1.09 -1.23 -7.22
N GLY A 92 -1.97 -0.72 -6.36
CA GLY A 92 -2.13 -1.15 -4.98
C GLY A 92 -3.37 -1.99 -4.78
N ALA A 93 -3.27 -2.96 -3.87
CA ALA A 93 -4.40 -3.72 -3.35
C ALA A 93 -4.02 -4.31 -1.99
N ILE A 94 -4.87 -5.14 -1.38
CA ILE A 94 -4.43 -5.95 -0.23
C ILE A 94 -3.58 -7.12 -0.73
N GLY A 95 -2.60 -7.55 0.06
CA GLY A 95 -1.58 -8.50 -0.36
C GLY A 95 -2.06 -9.89 -0.75
N ASP A 96 -3.27 -10.27 -0.35
CA ASP A 96 -3.93 -11.52 -0.71
C ASP A 96 -4.77 -11.43 -2.01
N THR A 97 -4.92 -10.24 -2.59
CA THR A 97 -5.62 -10.04 -3.87
C THR A 97 -5.12 -10.95 -5.01
N PRO A 98 -3.80 -11.26 -5.15
CA PRO A 98 -3.32 -12.20 -6.16
C PRO A 98 -3.93 -13.59 -6.06
N ILE A 99 -4.32 -14.06 -4.87
CA ILE A 99 -5.01 -15.35 -4.71
C ILE A 99 -6.31 -15.36 -5.50
N ILE A 100 -7.12 -14.31 -5.33
CA ILE A 100 -8.42 -14.16 -6.03
C ILE A 100 -8.19 -13.94 -7.52
N ALA A 101 -7.25 -13.07 -7.87
CA ALA A 101 -6.95 -12.71 -9.26
C ALA A 101 -6.45 -13.93 -10.06
N ARG A 102 -5.51 -14.71 -9.52
CA ARG A 102 -5.01 -15.93 -10.15
C ARG A 102 -6.09 -17.00 -10.26
N GLY A 103 -6.97 -17.12 -9.27
CA GLY A 103 -8.14 -17.99 -9.35
C GLY A 103 -9.08 -17.65 -10.51
N GLN A 104 -9.04 -16.42 -11.01
CA GLN A 104 -9.77 -15.92 -12.19
C GLN A 104 -8.89 -15.88 -13.47
N GLY A 105 -7.68 -16.43 -13.43
CA GLY A 105 -6.76 -16.47 -14.58
C GLY A 105 -6.01 -15.15 -14.84
N ILE A 106 -6.02 -14.19 -13.91
CA ILE A 106 -5.36 -12.89 -14.06
C ILE A 106 -3.91 -13.00 -13.59
N PRO A 107 -2.89 -12.77 -14.45
CA PRO A 107 -1.48 -13.04 -14.16
C PRO A 107 -0.82 -11.88 -13.40
N VAL A 108 -1.17 -11.71 -12.11
CA VAL A 108 -0.60 -10.68 -11.24
C VAL A 108 0.04 -11.28 -10.00
N LYS A 109 1.04 -10.59 -9.46
CA LYS A 109 1.72 -10.90 -8.19
C LYS A 109 1.75 -9.69 -7.28
N ALA A 110 1.82 -9.95 -5.97
CA ALA A 110 2.28 -8.95 -5.02
C ALA A 110 3.82 -8.86 -5.08
N VAL A 111 4.35 -7.64 -5.21
CA VAL A 111 5.80 -7.38 -5.33
C VAL A 111 6.38 -6.67 -4.11
N ALA A 112 5.53 -6.17 -3.22
CA ALA A 112 5.85 -5.71 -1.87
C ALA A 112 4.57 -5.62 -1.04
N VAL A 113 4.68 -5.72 0.29
CA VAL A 113 3.58 -5.53 1.24
C VAL A 113 3.95 -4.50 2.31
N MET A 114 3.02 -3.61 2.63
CA MET A 114 3.24 -2.51 3.58
C MET A 114 2.93 -2.96 5.01
N GLY A 115 3.78 -3.83 5.55
CA GLY A 115 3.70 -4.30 6.93
C GLY A 115 3.49 -5.80 7.09
N ALA A 116 3.71 -6.29 8.31
CA ALA A 116 3.53 -7.69 8.69
C ALA A 116 2.14 -7.98 9.28
N GLY A 117 1.40 -6.96 9.71
CA GLY A 117 0.08 -7.12 10.33
C GLY A 117 -1.06 -7.16 9.31
N SER A 118 -2.22 -7.66 9.75
CA SER A 118 -3.46 -7.59 8.97
C SER A 118 -3.93 -6.14 8.85
N LEU A 119 -4.37 -5.75 7.65
CA LEU A 119 -4.99 -4.44 7.45
C LEU A 119 -6.29 -4.32 8.24
N MET A 120 -7.11 -5.38 8.24
CA MET A 120 -8.37 -5.44 8.95
C MET A 120 -8.17 -5.70 10.44
N GLN A 121 -8.94 -4.98 11.26
CA GLN A 121 -9.13 -5.23 12.67
C GLN A 121 -10.64 -5.41 12.96
N LEU A 122 -10.99 -6.22 13.93
CA LEU A 122 -12.34 -6.26 14.46
C LEU A 122 -12.49 -5.14 15.50
N VAL A 123 -13.40 -4.21 15.26
CA VAL A 123 -13.64 -3.07 16.15
C VAL A 123 -15.05 -3.15 16.67
N SER A 124 -15.22 -3.10 18.00
CA SER A 124 -16.51 -3.19 18.68
C SER A 124 -16.76 -1.98 19.56
N HIS A 125 -18.01 -1.73 19.92
CA HIS A 125 -18.32 -0.80 21.00
C HIS A 125 -17.87 -1.38 22.33
N LYS A 126 -17.31 -0.55 23.23
CA LYS A 126 -16.87 -0.97 24.56
C LYS A 126 -17.98 -1.60 25.41
N ASP A 127 -19.19 -1.10 25.30
CA ASP A 127 -20.36 -1.61 26.03
C ASP A 127 -20.83 -2.99 25.52
N GLU A 128 -20.43 -3.41 24.32
CA GLU A 128 -20.71 -4.75 23.77
C GLU A 128 -19.80 -5.84 24.36
N ARG A 129 -18.68 -5.50 24.97
CA ARG A 129 -17.71 -6.41 25.63
C ARG A 129 -17.29 -7.59 24.74
N ILE A 130 -16.92 -7.30 23.50
CA ILE A 130 -16.45 -8.31 22.53
C ILE A 130 -14.94 -8.50 22.70
N GLU A 131 -14.54 -9.50 23.47
CA GLU A 131 -13.14 -9.87 23.73
C GLU A 131 -12.66 -10.97 22.78
N SER A 132 -13.57 -11.64 22.08
CA SER A 132 -13.31 -12.72 21.13
C SER A 132 -14.33 -12.68 19.99
N PRO A 133 -13.98 -13.14 18.77
CA PRO A 133 -14.95 -13.28 17.69
C PRO A 133 -16.13 -14.20 18.03
N ARG A 134 -16.02 -15.03 19.09
CA ARG A 134 -17.11 -15.90 19.57
C ARG A 134 -18.34 -15.11 20.04
N GLU A 135 -18.11 -13.93 20.63
CA GLU A 135 -19.18 -13.06 21.14
C GLU A 135 -19.94 -12.32 20.03
N LEU A 136 -19.51 -12.48 18.76
CA LEU A 136 -20.25 -11.98 17.61
C LEU A 136 -21.50 -12.82 17.26
N LYS A 137 -21.66 -14.01 17.87
CA LYS A 137 -22.83 -14.86 17.60
C LYS A 137 -24.13 -14.11 17.85
N GLY A 138 -25.00 -14.04 16.83
CA GLY A 138 -26.27 -13.29 16.85
C GLY A 138 -26.13 -11.77 16.74
N ARG A 139 -24.90 -11.24 16.65
CA ARG A 139 -24.64 -9.79 16.55
C ARG A 139 -24.57 -9.33 15.09
N THR A 140 -24.73 -8.03 14.89
CA THR A 140 -24.51 -7.40 13.58
C THR A 140 -23.08 -6.87 13.47
N VAL A 141 -22.40 -7.19 12.35
CA VAL A 141 -21.07 -6.69 11.99
C VAL A 141 -21.13 -6.03 10.62
N THR A 142 -20.62 -4.81 10.50
CA THR A 142 -20.52 -4.13 9.21
C THR A 142 -19.23 -4.46 8.48
N VAL A 143 -19.33 -4.62 7.15
CA VAL A 143 -18.21 -4.80 6.20
C VAL A 143 -18.42 -3.89 5.00
N ILE A 144 -17.40 -3.66 4.18
CA ILE A 144 -17.55 -2.90 2.92
C ILE A 144 -18.49 -3.62 1.97
N SER A 145 -18.14 -4.86 1.61
CA SER A 145 -18.88 -5.70 0.67
C SER A 145 -18.53 -7.17 0.92
N TYR A 146 -19.32 -8.08 0.36
CA TYR A 146 -19.06 -9.51 0.47
C TYR A 146 -17.95 -10.03 -0.44
N THR A 147 -17.34 -9.17 -1.25
CA THR A 147 -16.21 -9.49 -2.13
C THR A 147 -14.92 -8.78 -1.70
N ASP A 148 -14.98 -8.02 -0.60
CA ASP A 148 -13.82 -7.31 -0.05
C ASP A 148 -12.98 -8.22 0.84
N THR A 149 -11.67 -8.01 0.87
CA THR A 149 -10.75 -8.83 1.66
C THR A 149 -10.94 -8.67 3.17
N THR A 150 -11.48 -7.53 3.65
CA THR A 150 -11.85 -7.36 5.06
C THR A 150 -13.00 -8.29 5.47
N TYR A 151 -13.94 -8.57 4.56
CA TYR A 151 -14.98 -9.57 4.77
C TYR A 151 -14.41 -10.98 4.91
N TYR A 152 -13.47 -11.36 4.05
CA TYR A 152 -12.84 -12.67 4.15
C TYR A 152 -11.98 -12.81 5.41
N ALA A 153 -11.32 -11.74 5.84
CA ALA A 153 -10.61 -11.73 7.11
C ALA A 153 -11.56 -11.92 8.31
N LEU A 154 -12.74 -11.30 8.29
CA LEU A 154 -13.80 -11.55 9.28
C LEU A 154 -14.23 -13.02 9.27
N LEU A 155 -14.47 -13.62 8.10
CA LEU A 155 -14.81 -15.05 8.00
C LEU A 155 -13.69 -15.93 8.57
N GLY A 156 -12.44 -15.56 8.33
CA GLY A 156 -11.27 -16.24 8.90
C GLY A 156 -11.26 -16.19 10.43
N MET A 157 -11.54 -15.02 11.02
CA MET A 157 -11.65 -14.87 12.48
C MET A 157 -12.80 -15.71 13.06
N LEU A 158 -13.98 -15.70 12.41
CA LEU A 158 -15.14 -16.49 12.83
C LEU A 158 -14.83 -17.99 12.79
N SER A 159 -14.20 -18.49 11.73
CA SER A 159 -13.87 -19.90 11.59
C SER A 159 -12.93 -20.42 12.68
N LYS A 160 -12.03 -19.58 13.16
CA LYS A 160 -11.09 -19.93 14.25
C LYS A 160 -11.78 -20.18 15.60
N VAL A 161 -12.97 -19.64 15.79
CA VAL A 161 -13.77 -19.85 16.99
C VAL A 161 -14.97 -20.77 16.76
N GLY A 162 -15.04 -21.44 15.61
CA GLY A 162 -16.08 -22.38 15.24
C GLY A 162 -17.39 -21.74 14.83
N LEU A 163 -17.38 -20.45 14.44
CA LEU A 163 -18.51 -19.75 13.88
C LEU A 163 -18.43 -19.69 12.35
N THR A 164 -19.58 -19.52 11.72
CA THR A 164 -19.75 -19.34 10.29
C THR A 164 -20.42 -17.99 10.00
N LYS A 165 -20.50 -17.61 8.74
CA LYS A 165 -21.26 -16.43 8.31
C LYS A 165 -22.73 -16.47 8.67
N ASN A 166 -23.29 -17.64 8.95
CA ASN A 166 -24.70 -17.81 9.31
C ASN A 166 -24.96 -17.59 10.82
N ASP A 167 -23.91 -17.58 11.64
CA ASP A 167 -23.99 -17.31 13.08
C ASP A 167 -23.98 -15.80 13.40
N VAL A 168 -23.69 -14.95 12.41
CA VAL A 168 -23.48 -13.51 12.56
C VAL A 168 -24.28 -12.77 11.48
N THR A 169 -24.94 -11.68 11.83
CA THR A 169 -25.55 -10.80 10.83
C THR A 169 -24.48 -9.92 10.20
N ILE A 170 -23.96 -10.30 9.02
CA ILE A 170 -22.93 -9.51 8.32
C ILE A 170 -23.63 -8.57 7.35
N GLN A 171 -23.40 -7.26 7.50
CA GLN A 171 -24.03 -6.22 6.71
C GLN A 171 -23.03 -5.51 5.81
N ALA A 172 -23.17 -5.65 4.49
CA ALA A 172 -22.43 -4.89 3.51
C ALA A 172 -22.94 -3.45 3.48
N ALA A 173 -22.12 -2.49 3.89
CA ALA A 173 -22.52 -1.10 4.12
C ALA A 173 -21.80 -0.08 3.21
N GLY A 174 -20.86 -0.53 2.37
CA GLY A 174 -19.99 0.33 1.57
C GLY A 174 -18.94 1.08 2.41
N PRO A 175 -17.97 1.78 1.77
CA PRO A 175 -16.81 2.35 2.45
C PRO A 175 -17.15 3.35 3.56
N ALA A 176 -18.13 4.23 3.36
CA ALA A 176 -18.55 5.18 4.38
C ALA A 176 -19.51 4.53 5.40
N GLY A 177 -20.42 3.67 4.92
CA GLY A 177 -21.43 3.03 5.75
C GLY A 177 -20.86 2.13 6.83
N VAL A 178 -19.68 1.49 6.60
CA VAL A 178 -19.04 0.62 7.59
C VAL A 178 -18.92 1.31 8.94
N TRP A 179 -18.25 2.44 9.01
CA TRP A 179 -18.00 3.15 10.25
C TRP A 179 -19.21 4.00 10.69
N GLN A 180 -20.02 4.55 9.74
CA GLN A 180 -21.20 5.37 10.08
C GLN A 180 -22.28 4.56 10.77
N GLN A 181 -22.60 3.36 10.26
CA GLN A 181 -23.58 2.48 10.89
C GLN A 181 -23.10 1.97 12.24
N PHE A 182 -21.82 1.62 12.33
CA PHE A 182 -21.20 1.26 13.60
C PHE A 182 -21.28 2.42 14.59
N ALA A 183 -20.79 3.62 14.26
CA ALA A 183 -20.85 4.78 15.14
C ALA A 183 -22.29 5.13 15.58
N GLY A 184 -23.28 4.94 14.68
CA GLY A 184 -24.70 5.09 14.96
C GLY A 184 -25.34 3.94 15.74
N LYS A 185 -24.55 3.00 16.30
CA LYS A 185 -25.01 1.82 17.06
C LYS A 185 -25.99 0.89 16.32
N LYS A 186 -25.92 0.87 14.98
CA LYS A 186 -26.69 -0.06 14.14
C LYS A 186 -25.98 -1.42 13.98
N ALA A 187 -24.73 -1.52 14.42
CA ALA A 187 -23.94 -2.74 14.46
C ALA A 187 -23.12 -2.78 15.75
N ALA A 188 -22.95 -3.96 16.33
CA ALA A 188 -22.16 -4.19 17.54
C ALA A 188 -20.64 -4.06 17.24
N ALA A 189 -20.25 -4.42 16.02
CA ALA A 189 -18.87 -4.39 15.56
C ALA A 189 -18.76 -4.03 14.09
N MET A 190 -17.54 -3.72 13.65
CA MET A 190 -17.17 -3.52 12.25
C MET A 190 -15.85 -4.23 11.92
N ALA A 191 -15.75 -4.79 10.72
CA ALA A 191 -14.48 -5.20 10.12
C ALA A 191 -13.82 -3.96 9.51
N ALA A 192 -12.90 -3.35 10.23
CA ALA A 192 -12.40 -2.01 9.97
C ALA A 192 -10.91 -1.98 9.65
N VAL A 193 -10.51 -0.89 9.00
CA VAL A 193 -9.12 -0.46 8.88
C VAL A 193 -8.87 0.73 9.82
N PRO A 194 -7.62 1.09 10.16
CA PRO A 194 -7.32 2.11 11.15
C PRO A 194 -8.03 3.46 10.94
N ASP A 195 -8.13 3.96 9.72
CA ASP A 195 -8.80 5.23 9.42
C ASP A 195 -10.32 5.19 9.66
N TRP A 196 -11.00 4.07 9.41
CA TRP A 196 -12.43 3.93 9.76
C TRP A 196 -12.64 3.85 11.28
N THR A 197 -11.70 3.21 11.97
CA THR A 197 -11.71 3.19 13.43
C THR A 197 -11.60 4.62 13.99
N VAL A 198 -10.67 5.43 13.46
CA VAL A 198 -10.53 6.83 13.85
C VAL A 198 -11.80 7.63 13.50
N SER A 199 -12.36 7.45 12.30
CA SER A 199 -13.61 8.11 11.89
C SER A 199 -14.79 7.79 12.82
N SER A 200 -14.90 6.53 13.27
CA SER A 200 -15.95 6.14 14.23
C SER A 200 -15.72 6.78 15.61
N MET A 201 -14.47 6.91 16.07
CA MET A 201 -14.14 7.60 17.31
C MET A 201 -14.46 9.10 17.23
N GLU A 202 -14.18 9.74 16.09
CA GLU A 202 -14.53 11.15 15.84
C GLU A 202 -16.06 11.36 15.88
N ALA A 203 -16.81 10.38 15.42
CA ALA A 203 -18.27 10.36 15.52
C ALA A 203 -18.79 10.01 16.93
N GLY A 204 -17.90 9.90 17.94
CA GLY A 204 -18.25 9.67 19.35
C GLY A 204 -18.27 8.23 19.81
N ALA A 205 -17.94 7.25 18.96
CA ALA A 205 -17.92 5.85 19.36
C ALA A 205 -16.78 5.57 20.37
N GLN A 206 -17.12 4.90 21.46
CA GLN A 206 -16.14 4.32 22.39
C GLN A 206 -15.85 2.90 21.92
N VAL A 207 -14.60 2.61 21.55
CA VAL A 207 -14.25 1.36 20.86
C VAL A 207 -13.24 0.52 21.59
N ASP A 208 -13.36 -0.79 21.44
CA ASP A 208 -12.33 -1.79 21.66
C ASP A 208 -11.86 -2.34 20.31
N ILE A 209 -10.57 -2.65 20.22
CA ILE A 209 -9.94 -3.13 18.97
C ILE A 209 -9.39 -4.51 19.24
N LEU A 210 -9.90 -5.49 18.53
CA LEU A 210 -9.41 -6.86 18.55
C LEU A 210 -8.56 -7.09 17.29
N PRO A 211 -7.22 -7.20 17.45
CA PRO A 211 -6.34 -7.41 16.31
C PRO A 211 -6.66 -8.72 15.58
N ALA A 212 -6.87 -8.65 14.26
CA ALA A 212 -7.20 -9.83 13.48
C ALA A 212 -6.10 -10.89 13.53
N ASP A 213 -4.83 -10.51 13.58
CA ASP A 213 -3.68 -11.43 13.58
C ASP A 213 -3.66 -12.43 14.73
N ILE A 214 -4.40 -12.17 15.81
CA ILE A 214 -4.56 -13.13 16.94
C ILE A 214 -5.33 -14.36 16.47
N TYR A 215 -6.28 -14.18 15.55
CA TYR A 215 -7.18 -15.22 15.07
C TYR A 215 -6.92 -15.62 13.62
N PHE A 216 -6.72 -14.64 12.76
CA PHE A 216 -6.58 -14.86 11.33
C PHE A 216 -5.60 -13.83 10.71
N LYS A 217 -4.48 -14.33 10.22
CA LYS A 217 -3.42 -13.51 9.63
C LYS A 217 -3.74 -13.17 8.18
N SER A 218 -4.61 -12.16 7.93
CA SER A 218 -4.78 -11.59 6.60
C SER A 218 -3.59 -10.69 6.22
N MET A 219 -3.61 -10.00 5.09
CA MET A 219 -2.47 -9.21 4.63
C MET A 219 -2.67 -7.71 4.84
N ALA A 220 -1.55 -6.98 4.89
CA ALA A 220 -1.52 -5.53 4.71
C ALA A 220 -1.72 -5.14 3.23
N GLN A 221 -1.75 -3.83 2.97
CA GLN A 221 -1.73 -3.32 1.60
C GLN A 221 -0.43 -3.71 0.89
N ALA A 222 -0.53 -3.97 -0.40
CA ALA A 222 0.58 -4.42 -1.24
C ALA A 222 0.67 -3.61 -2.54
N ILE A 223 1.82 -3.70 -3.16
CA ILE A 223 2.06 -3.28 -4.53
C ILE A 223 1.90 -4.50 -5.43
N LEU A 224 1.09 -4.39 -6.48
CA LEU A 224 0.85 -5.44 -7.46
C LEU A 224 1.45 -5.07 -8.82
N ALA A 225 1.98 -6.08 -9.51
CA ALA A 225 2.39 -5.98 -10.90
C ALA A 225 2.00 -7.26 -11.66
N SER A 226 1.84 -7.16 -13.00
CA SER A 226 1.62 -8.34 -13.83
C SER A 226 2.93 -9.12 -14.04
N ASP A 227 2.82 -10.41 -14.38
CA ASP A 227 3.98 -11.23 -14.73
C ASP A 227 4.76 -10.59 -15.91
N GLU A 228 4.04 -10.00 -16.87
CA GLU A 228 4.64 -9.31 -18.00
C GLU A 228 5.45 -8.08 -17.56
N THR A 229 4.87 -7.24 -16.68
CA THR A 229 5.59 -6.05 -16.15
C THR A 229 6.80 -6.46 -15.34
N ILE A 230 6.70 -7.54 -14.54
CA ILE A 230 7.82 -8.08 -13.76
C ILE A 230 8.99 -8.48 -14.67
N GLN A 231 8.70 -9.07 -15.82
CA GLN A 231 9.73 -9.49 -16.78
C GLN A 231 10.29 -8.32 -17.60
N LYS A 232 9.42 -7.45 -18.13
CA LYS A 232 9.82 -6.39 -19.06
C LYS A 232 10.35 -5.13 -18.38
N ASN A 233 9.86 -4.80 -17.19
CA ASN A 233 10.16 -3.53 -16.49
C ASN A 233 10.59 -3.73 -15.03
N PRO A 234 11.50 -4.65 -14.69
CA PRO A 234 11.86 -4.95 -13.30
C PRO A 234 12.46 -3.74 -12.57
N GLN A 235 13.23 -2.90 -13.28
CA GLN A 235 13.82 -1.70 -12.70
C GLN A 235 12.76 -0.66 -12.30
N LEU A 236 11.70 -0.50 -13.10
CA LEU A 236 10.59 0.39 -12.78
C LEU A 236 9.89 -0.06 -11.49
N ILE A 237 9.60 -1.37 -11.37
CA ILE A 237 8.98 -1.92 -10.16
C ILE A 237 9.87 -1.69 -8.95
N GLN A 238 11.17 -1.95 -9.06
CA GLN A 238 12.13 -1.77 -7.97
C GLN A 238 12.18 -0.32 -7.47
N LYS A 239 12.19 0.66 -8.39
CA LYS A 239 12.14 2.09 -8.07
C LYS A 239 10.85 2.45 -7.30
N LEU A 240 9.69 2.00 -7.80
CA LEU A 240 8.39 2.25 -7.18
C LEU A 240 8.29 1.61 -5.79
N VAL A 241 8.72 0.35 -5.65
CA VAL A 241 8.76 -0.36 -4.36
C VAL A 241 9.65 0.37 -3.36
N ARG A 242 10.88 0.73 -3.76
CA ARG A 242 11.85 1.42 -2.89
C ARG A 242 11.31 2.75 -2.38
N ALA A 243 10.75 3.57 -3.27
CA ALA A 243 10.17 4.86 -2.92
C ALA A 243 8.98 4.71 -1.96
N THR A 244 8.05 3.78 -2.25
CA THR A 244 6.86 3.57 -1.41
C THR A 244 7.22 3.02 -0.03
N VAL A 245 8.11 2.02 0.04
CA VAL A 245 8.59 1.46 1.31
C VAL A 245 9.30 2.52 2.15
N ARG A 246 10.00 3.48 1.52
CA ARG A 246 10.59 4.61 2.22
C ARG A 246 9.51 5.49 2.86
N GLY A 247 8.41 5.77 2.16
CA GLY A 247 7.26 6.49 2.73
C GLY A 247 6.64 5.78 3.94
N MET A 248 6.51 4.45 3.90
CA MET A 248 6.08 3.66 5.06
C MET A 248 7.06 3.80 6.24
N LYS A 249 8.37 3.69 5.99
CA LYS A 249 9.40 3.86 7.02
C LYS A 249 9.35 5.22 7.70
N ASP A 250 9.02 6.28 6.97
CA ASP A 250 8.87 7.62 7.53
C ASP A 250 7.70 7.70 8.52
N ILE A 251 6.56 7.07 8.21
CA ILE A 251 5.43 6.96 9.15
C ILE A 251 5.86 6.20 10.40
N MET A 252 6.59 5.09 10.24
CA MET A 252 7.05 4.27 11.35
C MET A 252 8.03 5.01 12.26
N ALA A 253 8.96 5.75 11.66
CA ALA A 253 10.03 6.44 12.39
C ALA A 253 9.52 7.68 13.14
N ASN A 254 8.64 8.47 12.52
CA ASN A 254 8.11 9.70 13.11
C ASN A 254 6.70 10.00 12.56
N PRO A 255 5.65 9.41 13.16
CA PRO A 255 4.27 9.58 12.68
C PRO A 255 3.80 11.05 12.72
N LYS A 256 4.32 11.87 13.64
CA LYS A 256 4.00 13.30 13.71
C LYS A 256 4.52 14.07 12.52
N ALA A 257 5.82 13.96 12.21
CA ALA A 257 6.41 14.60 11.03
C ALA A 257 5.82 14.05 9.71
N ALA A 258 5.48 12.76 9.68
CA ALA A 258 4.78 12.15 8.56
C ALA A 258 3.38 12.74 8.38
N THR A 259 2.64 12.99 9.46
CA THR A 259 1.33 13.64 9.44
C THR A 259 1.42 15.06 8.87
N GLU A 260 2.37 15.85 9.31
CA GLU A 260 2.57 17.23 8.82
C GLU A 260 2.80 17.24 7.30
N ALA A 261 3.73 16.40 6.82
CA ALA A 261 4.03 16.27 5.39
C ALA A 261 2.83 15.72 4.59
N TYR A 262 2.11 14.76 5.15
CA TYR A 262 0.92 14.18 4.52
C TYR A 262 -0.21 15.20 4.38
N VAL A 263 -0.56 15.93 5.44
CA VAL A 263 -1.63 16.94 5.41
C VAL A 263 -1.29 18.11 4.49
N GLN A 264 -0.01 18.51 4.44
CA GLN A 264 0.45 19.51 3.48
C GLN A 264 0.23 19.04 2.03
N HIS A 265 0.48 17.77 1.74
CA HIS A 265 0.34 17.17 0.41
C HIS A 265 -1.11 16.83 0.05
N VAL A 266 -1.93 16.50 1.06
CA VAL A 266 -3.35 16.09 0.92
C VAL A 266 -4.24 17.10 1.67
N PRO A 267 -4.51 18.28 1.08
CA PRO A 267 -5.13 19.43 1.78
C PRO A 267 -6.55 19.18 2.30
N VAL A 268 -7.26 18.15 1.82
CA VAL A 268 -8.59 17.75 2.34
C VAL A 268 -8.57 17.36 3.82
N HIS A 269 -7.38 17.07 4.36
CA HIS A 269 -7.17 16.76 5.78
C HIS A 269 -6.66 17.95 6.61
N LYS A 270 -6.58 19.13 6.04
CA LYS A 270 -6.20 20.35 6.79
C LYS A 270 -7.17 20.59 7.94
N GLY A 271 -6.63 20.79 9.15
CA GLY A 271 -7.40 20.89 10.39
C GLY A 271 -7.79 19.56 11.03
N LYS A 272 -7.35 18.42 10.44
CA LYS A 272 -7.58 17.06 10.97
C LYS A 272 -6.28 16.35 11.34
N GLU A 273 -5.23 17.11 11.63
CA GLU A 273 -3.90 16.57 11.90
C GLU A 273 -3.90 15.56 13.04
N ALA A 274 -4.69 15.81 14.10
CA ALA A 274 -4.81 14.87 15.22
C ALA A 274 -5.39 13.50 14.80
N SER A 275 -6.37 13.50 13.92
CA SER A 275 -6.99 12.27 13.40
C SER A 275 -6.04 11.50 12.48
N ILE A 276 -5.32 12.21 11.61
CA ILE A 276 -4.31 11.58 10.74
C ILE A 276 -3.17 10.99 11.56
N LEU A 277 -2.68 11.72 12.57
CA LEU A 277 -1.66 11.20 13.49
C LEU A 277 -2.13 9.92 14.16
N LYS A 278 -3.35 9.93 14.72
CA LYS A 278 -3.93 8.75 15.35
C LYS A 278 -4.07 7.57 14.38
N ALA A 279 -4.48 7.83 13.15
CA ALA A 279 -4.53 6.79 12.11
C ALA A 279 -3.14 6.22 11.82
N PHE A 280 -2.11 7.04 11.65
CA PHE A 280 -0.74 6.59 11.41
C PHE A 280 -0.15 5.82 12.60
N GLU A 281 -0.43 6.24 13.83
CA GLU A 281 -0.05 5.51 15.04
C GLU A 281 -0.71 4.11 15.08
N MET A 282 -1.99 4.02 14.69
CA MET A 282 -2.69 2.75 14.59
C MET A 282 -2.13 1.87 13.45
N TYR A 283 -1.80 2.45 12.28
CA TYR A 283 -1.11 1.73 11.21
C TYR A 283 0.24 1.19 11.70
N ASN A 284 1.03 1.99 12.42
CA ASN A 284 2.29 1.55 13.01
C ASN A 284 2.08 0.38 13.97
N LYS A 285 1.08 0.46 14.85
CA LYS A 285 0.83 -0.55 15.89
C LYS A 285 0.30 -1.86 15.32
N TYR A 286 -0.66 -1.81 14.40
CA TYR A 286 -1.41 -2.99 13.98
C TYR A 286 -1.01 -3.54 12.61
N VAL A 287 -0.43 -2.71 11.73
CA VAL A 287 -0.19 -3.07 10.33
C VAL A 287 1.31 -3.10 9.99
N TYR A 288 2.04 -2.00 10.22
CA TYR A 288 3.42 -1.86 9.74
C TYR A 288 4.45 -2.58 10.61
N ALA A 289 4.17 -2.74 11.91
CA ALA A 289 5.10 -3.33 12.87
C ALA A 289 5.51 -4.78 12.52
N ASN A 290 6.64 -5.21 13.13
CA ASN A 290 7.13 -6.59 13.15
C ASN A 290 7.53 -7.19 11.79
N GLN A 291 7.66 -6.40 10.74
CA GLN A 291 8.18 -6.85 9.45
C GLN A 291 9.71 -6.92 9.50
N LYS A 292 10.29 -8.13 9.40
CA LYS A 292 11.75 -8.33 9.47
C LYS A 292 12.50 -7.56 8.39
N VAL A 293 11.98 -7.57 7.16
CA VAL A 293 12.47 -6.81 6.03
C VAL A 293 11.30 -5.97 5.51
N PRO A 294 11.33 -4.62 5.68
CA PRO A 294 10.24 -3.76 5.23
C PRO A 294 9.92 -3.95 3.75
N GLY A 295 8.67 -4.28 3.46
CA GLY A 295 8.21 -4.59 2.11
C GLY A 295 8.14 -6.09 1.78
N ALA A 296 8.82 -6.97 2.53
CA ALA A 296 8.86 -8.40 2.22
C ALA A 296 7.54 -9.10 2.59
N ILE A 297 7.15 -10.04 1.74
CA ILE A 297 5.96 -10.87 1.89
C ILE A 297 6.36 -12.19 2.56
N ASP A 298 5.59 -12.60 3.58
CA ASP A 298 5.75 -13.88 4.26
C ASP A 298 5.09 -14.99 3.43
N GLU A 299 5.90 -15.95 2.98
CA GLU A 299 5.46 -17.06 2.12
C GLU A 299 4.50 -17.99 2.85
N GLN A 300 4.76 -18.31 4.11
CA GLN A 300 3.89 -19.18 4.90
C GLN A 300 2.51 -18.56 5.08
N ARG A 301 2.47 -17.26 5.41
CA ARG A 301 1.23 -16.49 5.53
C ARG A 301 0.42 -16.50 4.23
N MET A 302 1.08 -16.30 3.09
CA MET A 302 0.43 -16.35 1.77
C MET A 302 -0.14 -17.74 1.48
N ALA A 303 0.61 -18.81 1.78
CA ALA A 303 0.15 -20.20 1.60
C ALA A 303 -1.07 -20.53 2.48
N GLU A 304 -1.05 -20.11 3.75
CA GLU A 304 -2.16 -20.32 4.69
C GLU A 304 -3.43 -19.59 4.24
N LEU A 305 -3.29 -18.35 3.74
CA LEU A 305 -4.39 -17.58 3.18
C LEU A 305 -4.98 -18.24 1.94
N GLN A 306 -4.15 -18.74 1.04
CA GLN A 306 -4.63 -19.46 -0.15
C GLN A 306 -5.44 -20.69 0.23
N LYS A 307 -4.95 -21.52 1.17
CA LYS A 307 -5.70 -22.67 1.69
C LYS A 307 -7.05 -22.28 2.26
N PHE A 308 -7.07 -21.19 3.03
CA PHE A 308 -8.33 -20.66 3.57
C PHE A 308 -9.31 -20.26 2.46
N TYR A 309 -8.85 -19.55 1.42
CA TYR A 309 -9.70 -19.12 0.32
C TYR A 309 -10.24 -20.29 -0.51
N VAL A 310 -9.43 -21.32 -0.74
CA VAL A 310 -9.89 -22.57 -1.37
C VAL A 310 -10.91 -23.29 -0.50
N GLY A 311 -10.60 -23.47 0.79
CA GLY A 311 -11.48 -24.17 1.73
C GLY A 311 -12.85 -23.50 1.94
N ASN A 312 -12.93 -22.18 1.68
CA ASN A 312 -14.19 -21.41 1.75
C ASN A 312 -14.83 -21.18 0.36
N GLY A 313 -14.33 -21.81 -0.69
CA GLY A 313 -14.91 -21.72 -2.04
C GLY A 313 -14.75 -20.35 -2.70
N VAL A 314 -13.85 -19.48 -2.19
CA VAL A 314 -13.57 -18.15 -2.77
C VAL A 314 -12.80 -18.31 -4.08
N VAL A 315 -11.88 -19.26 -4.13
CA VAL A 315 -11.15 -19.66 -5.32
C VAL A 315 -11.23 -21.20 -5.52
N PRO A 316 -11.20 -21.70 -6.78
CA PRO A 316 -11.48 -23.10 -7.06
C PRO A 316 -10.35 -24.07 -6.65
N LYS A 317 -9.11 -23.59 -6.61
CA LYS A 317 -7.92 -24.42 -6.32
C LYS A 317 -6.72 -23.58 -5.92
N GLU A 318 -5.76 -24.22 -5.29
CA GLU A 318 -4.44 -23.62 -5.02
C GLU A 318 -3.62 -23.52 -6.31
N VAL A 319 -2.77 -22.50 -6.36
CA VAL A 319 -1.68 -22.36 -7.35
C VAL A 319 -0.34 -22.36 -6.60
N PRO A 320 0.80 -22.64 -7.25
CA PRO A 320 2.11 -22.52 -6.61
C PRO A 320 2.28 -21.16 -5.95
N VAL A 321 2.69 -21.11 -4.68
CA VAL A 321 2.75 -19.84 -3.90
C VAL A 321 3.66 -18.80 -4.57
N ARG A 322 4.72 -19.26 -5.28
CA ARG A 322 5.60 -18.39 -6.10
C ARG A 322 4.89 -17.64 -7.23
N GLU A 323 3.67 -18.04 -7.59
CA GLU A 323 2.85 -17.33 -8.57
C GLU A 323 2.04 -16.18 -7.93
N LEU A 324 1.91 -16.16 -6.61
CA LEU A 324 1.14 -15.16 -5.88
C LEU A 324 1.97 -13.93 -5.52
N PHE A 325 3.29 -14.09 -5.32
CA PHE A 325 4.16 -13.00 -4.94
C PHE A 325 5.62 -13.21 -5.38
N THR A 326 6.42 -12.14 -5.23
CA THR A 326 7.88 -12.19 -5.30
C THR A 326 8.50 -11.15 -4.38
N ASN A 327 9.58 -11.49 -3.70
CA ASN A 327 10.36 -10.59 -2.85
C ASN A 327 11.59 -10.00 -3.55
N GLN A 328 11.82 -10.31 -4.83
CA GLN A 328 13.04 -9.88 -5.55
C GLN A 328 13.24 -8.36 -5.57
N PHE A 329 12.17 -7.57 -5.53
CA PHE A 329 12.23 -6.09 -5.53
C PHE A 329 12.46 -5.49 -4.15
N VAL A 330 12.45 -6.30 -3.11
CA VAL A 330 12.66 -5.89 -1.71
C VAL A 330 13.99 -6.38 -1.19
N THR A 331 14.33 -7.66 -1.43
CA THR A 331 15.53 -8.31 -0.89
C THR A 331 16.68 -8.39 -1.90
N GLY A 332 16.45 -8.13 -3.18
CA GLY A 332 17.45 -8.25 -4.25
C GLY A 332 17.83 -9.71 -4.59
N LYS A 333 17.01 -10.68 -4.16
CA LYS A 333 17.22 -12.13 -4.38
C LYS A 333 16.11 -12.72 -5.21
#